data_ee0b469a02c2943b4fc504495c8b60f6
#
_entry.id   ee0b469a02c2943b4fc504495c8b60f6
#
_cell.length_a   1.000
_cell.length_b   1.000
_cell.length_c   1.000
_cell.angle_alpha   90.00
_cell.angle_beta   90.00
_cell.angle_gamma   90.00
#
_symmetry.space_group_name_H-M   'P 1'
#
loop_
_entity.id
_entity.type
_entity.pdbx_description
1 polymer ?
#
loop_
_entity_poly.entity_id
_entity_poly.type
_entity_poly.pdbx_seq_one_letter_code
_entity_poly.pdbx_strand_id
1 'polypeptide(L)'
;MDPVSALREIAYYKELAREESRRVMAYRKAAEIIAGLSPQERERHGANKTWKSLTGLGPKTATVAAEAWAGKVPATLEQLRANAKSTGGGAMREALKGDLHLHSNWSDGSVPIEEMMSTAKALGHEYCALTDHSPRLRVANGLSADRLRTQLAVIDGMREQMAPMRILTGIEVDILDDGDLDQDPELLEQLDIVVASVHFKLAMDADAMTRRMIAAVTNPRVDVLGHCTGRLVEGERGTRGESKFDAAEVFRACRDSGTAIEINSRPERRDPPRRLLDLALNIGCDFSIDTDAHAPGQLEFSGYGCERALEAGVPEDRGSTPGRSTSCWHGHGKAGESPLTL
;
A
#
# COMPACT_ATOMS: atom_id res chain seq x y z
N MET A 1 3.34 -26.47 -13.07
CA MET A 1 3.37 -25.18 -12.37
C MET A 1 3.96 -25.38 -10.98
N ASP A 2 4.75 -24.44 -10.45
CA ASP A 2 5.27 -24.61 -9.09
C ASP A 2 4.15 -24.47 -8.05
N PRO A 3 4.08 -25.34 -7.02
CA PRO A 3 3.05 -25.30 -5.98
C PRO A 3 3.01 -23.98 -5.19
N VAL A 4 4.17 -23.37 -4.90
CA VAL A 4 4.26 -22.11 -4.16
C VAL A 4 3.67 -20.97 -4.99
N SER A 5 4.05 -20.91 -6.27
CA SER A 5 3.52 -19.91 -7.21
C SER A 5 2.00 -20.04 -7.38
N ALA A 6 1.48 -21.28 -7.49
CA ALA A 6 0.04 -21.52 -7.62
C ALA A 6 -0.75 -21.03 -6.39
N LEU A 7 -0.24 -21.32 -5.18
CA LEU A 7 -0.88 -20.91 -3.93
C LEU A 7 -0.83 -19.39 -3.74
N ARG A 8 0.29 -18.74 -4.07
CA ARG A 8 0.44 -17.28 -4.03
C ARG A 8 -0.50 -16.58 -5.01
N GLU A 9 -0.61 -17.11 -6.22
CA GLU A 9 -1.49 -16.54 -7.23
C GLU A 9 -2.98 -16.72 -6.87
N ILE A 10 -3.37 -17.84 -6.26
CA ILE A 10 -4.72 -17.98 -5.71
C ILE A 10 -4.98 -16.97 -4.59
N ALA A 11 -4.02 -16.76 -3.69
CA ALA A 11 -4.14 -15.75 -2.65
C ALA A 11 -4.32 -14.35 -3.26
N TYR A 12 -3.52 -13.99 -4.26
CA TYR A 12 -3.62 -12.73 -5.01
C TYR A 12 -5.03 -12.48 -5.56
N TYR A 13 -5.61 -13.45 -6.30
CA TYR A 13 -6.96 -13.28 -6.84
C TYR A 13 -8.04 -13.21 -5.77
N LYS A 14 -7.86 -13.88 -4.65
CA LYS A 14 -8.77 -13.81 -3.51
C LYS A 14 -8.70 -12.45 -2.79
N GLU A 15 -7.51 -11.89 -2.67
CA GLU A 15 -7.29 -10.53 -2.17
C GLU A 15 -7.96 -9.50 -3.07
N LEU A 16 -7.74 -9.61 -4.39
CA LEU A 16 -8.38 -8.77 -5.39
C LEU A 16 -9.92 -8.89 -5.33
N ALA A 17 -10.44 -10.09 -5.15
CA ALA A 17 -11.87 -10.35 -5.00
C ALA A 17 -12.42 -9.97 -3.61
N ARG A 18 -11.58 -9.49 -2.70
CA ARG A 18 -11.93 -9.09 -1.33
C ARG A 18 -12.57 -10.24 -0.53
N GLU A 19 -12.09 -11.47 -0.75
CA GLU A 19 -12.55 -12.61 0.03
C GLU A 19 -12.14 -12.49 1.51
N GLU A 20 -12.85 -13.18 2.38
CA GLU A 20 -12.59 -13.22 3.83
C GLU A 20 -11.10 -13.47 4.14
N SER A 21 -10.48 -12.59 4.92
CA SER A 21 -9.04 -12.57 5.22
C SER A 21 -8.52 -13.93 5.67
N ARG A 22 -9.30 -14.67 6.50
CA ARG A 22 -8.93 -16.00 6.97
C ARG A 22 -8.78 -17.03 5.85
N ARG A 23 -9.59 -16.91 4.79
CA ARG A 23 -9.49 -17.79 3.62
C ARG A 23 -8.25 -17.49 2.79
N VAL A 24 -7.95 -16.23 2.60
CA VAL A 24 -6.75 -15.77 1.90
C VAL A 24 -5.49 -16.24 2.63
N MET A 25 -5.41 -15.98 3.94
CA MET A 25 -4.28 -16.37 4.78
C MET A 25 -3.98 -17.88 4.78
N ALA A 26 -4.99 -18.70 4.56
CA ALA A 26 -4.77 -20.16 4.45
C ALA A 26 -3.90 -20.52 3.22
N TYR A 27 -4.04 -19.80 2.12
CA TYR A 27 -3.21 -20.00 0.92
C TYR A 27 -1.82 -19.39 1.09
N ARG A 28 -1.71 -18.19 1.68
CA ARG A 28 -0.42 -17.58 2.01
C ARG A 28 0.42 -18.48 2.90
N LYS A 29 -0.15 -18.94 4.02
CA LYS A 29 0.52 -19.84 4.95
C LYS A 29 0.92 -21.18 4.29
N ALA A 30 0.08 -21.75 3.45
CA ALA A 30 0.43 -22.98 2.73
C ALA A 30 1.61 -22.76 1.76
N ALA A 31 1.64 -21.60 1.07
CA ALA A 31 2.77 -21.24 0.21
C ALA A 31 4.07 -21.10 1.01
N GLU A 32 4.04 -20.41 2.15
CA GLU A 32 5.21 -20.26 3.05
C GLU A 32 5.72 -21.61 3.55
N ILE A 33 4.82 -22.49 4.02
CA ILE A 33 5.20 -23.83 4.49
C ILE A 33 5.91 -24.62 3.40
N ILE A 34 5.36 -24.62 2.17
CA ILE A 34 5.99 -25.35 1.06
C ILE A 34 7.30 -24.66 0.62
N ALA A 35 7.34 -23.32 0.64
CA ALA A 35 8.56 -22.58 0.33
C ALA A 35 9.69 -22.87 1.30
N GLY A 36 9.39 -23.10 2.58
CA GLY A 36 10.35 -23.45 3.62
C GLY A 36 10.89 -24.90 3.55
N LEU A 37 10.31 -25.77 2.73
CA LEU A 37 10.80 -27.14 2.56
C LEU A 37 12.07 -27.17 1.69
N SER A 38 13.00 -28.09 2.01
CA SER A 38 14.11 -28.40 1.13
C SER A 38 13.65 -28.97 -0.21
N PRO A 39 14.45 -28.90 -1.29
CA PRO A 39 14.11 -29.55 -2.56
C PRO A 39 13.78 -31.02 -2.43
N GLN A 40 14.51 -31.78 -1.57
CA GLN A 40 14.29 -33.21 -1.33
C GLN A 40 12.94 -33.48 -0.63
N GLU A 41 12.54 -32.61 0.31
CA GLU A 41 11.26 -32.76 0.99
C GLU A 41 10.10 -32.44 0.03
N ARG A 42 10.23 -31.40 -0.80
CA ARG A 42 9.22 -31.08 -1.84
C ARG A 42 9.04 -32.24 -2.79
N GLU A 43 10.14 -32.81 -3.29
CA GLU A 43 10.12 -33.99 -4.16
C GLU A 43 9.43 -35.18 -3.46
N ARG A 44 9.79 -35.47 -2.22
CA ARG A 44 9.19 -36.57 -1.44
C ARG A 44 7.67 -36.38 -1.26
N HIS A 45 7.24 -35.18 -0.88
CA HIS A 45 5.80 -34.91 -0.69
C HIS A 45 5.04 -34.93 -2.01
N GLY A 46 5.64 -34.44 -3.10
CA GLY A 46 5.07 -34.44 -4.44
C GLY A 46 4.92 -35.86 -4.99
N ALA A 47 6.00 -36.65 -5.00
CA ALA A 47 6.01 -38.03 -5.51
C ALA A 47 5.03 -38.92 -4.75
N ASN A 48 5.01 -38.82 -3.41
CA ASN A 48 4.15 -39.63 -2.54
C ASN A 48 2.74 -39.06 -2.36
N LYS A 49 2.42 -37.91 -2.95
CA LYS A 49 1.12 -37.20 -2.81
C LYS A 49 0.72 -36.92 -1.36
N THR A 50 1.71 -36.58 -0.52
CA THR A 50 1.53 -36.39 0.92
C THR A 50 1.43 -34.93 1.38
N TRP A 51 1.08 -34.00 0.51
CA TRP A 51 0.97 -32.58 0.84
C TRP A 51 0.04 -32.32 2.04
N LYS A 52 -1.04 -33.11 2.18
CA LYS A 52 -2.00 -32.97 3.29
C LYS A 52 -1.39 -33.36 4.65
N SER A 53 -0.28 -34.07 4.70
CA SER A 53 0.40 -34.41 5.95
C SER A 53 1.23 -33.27 6.53
N LEU A 54 1.46 -32.20 5.76
CA LEU A 54 2.16 -31.01 6.23
C LEU A 54 1.24 -30.23 7.19
N THR A 55 1.70 -30.02 8.40
CA THR A 55 0.99 -29.23 9.40
C THR A 55 0.76 -27.80 8.86
N GLY A 56 -0.49 -27.37 8.82
CA GLY A 56 -0.90 -26.06 8.30
C GLY A 56 -1.44 -26.08 6.88
N LEU A 57 -1.35 -27.20 6.14
CA LEU A 57 -2.06 -27.38 4.88
C LEU A 57 -3.44 -28.02 5.10
N GLY A 58 -4.48 -27.30 4.71
CA GLY A 58 -5.83 -27.85 4.66
C GLY A 58 -6.10 -28.68 3.39
N PRO A 59 -7.24 -29.37 3.32
CA PRO A 59 -7.57 -30.19 2.13
C PRO A 59 -7.50 -29.42 0.82
N LYS A 60 -8.02 -28.18 0.77
CA LYS A 60 -8.04 -27.36 -0.45
C LYS A 60 -6.63 -26.94 -0.89
N THR A 61 -5.80 -26.47 0.04
CA THR A 61 -4.43 -26.03 -0.27
C THR A 61 -3.55 -27.21 -0.66
N ALA A 62 -3.74 -28.40 -0.04
CA ALA A 62 -3.04 -29.62 -0.41
C ALA A 62 -3.45 -30.11 -1.83
N THR A 63 -4.72 -29.98 -2.21
CA THR A 63 -5.17 -30.28 -3.58
C THR A 63 -4.49 -29.38 -4.59
N VAL A 64 -4.48 -28.07 -4.34
CA VAL A 64 -3.78 -27.10 -5.21
C VAL A 64 -2.30 -27.45 -5.36
N ALA A 65 -1.62 -27.75 -4.26
CA ALA A 65 -0.22 -28.15 -4.31
C ALA A 65 0.01 -29.44 -5.14
N ALA A 66 -0.88 -30.43 -5.01
CA ALA A 66 -0.79 -31.68 -5.77
C ALA A 66 -1.06 -31.48 -7.27
N GLU A 67 -2.05 -30.69 -7.65
CA GLU A 67 -2.36 -30.37 -9.04
C GLU A 67 -1.19 -29.61 -9.68
N ALA A 68 -0.67 -28.60 -9.00
CA ALA A 68 0.47 -27.81 -9.47
C ALA A 68 1.74 -28.65 -9.62
N TRP A 69 2.04 -29.52 -8.63
CA TRP A 69 3.16 -30.46 -8.71
C TRP A 69 3.05 -31.41 -9.91
N ALA A 70 1.84 -31.86 -10.23
CA ALA A 70 1.57 -32.71 -11.41
C ALA A 70 1.67 -31.94 -12.75
N GLY A 71 2.13 -30.69 -12.74
CA GLY A 71 2.29 -29.85 -13.94
C GLY A 71 1.00 -29.22 -14.45
N LYS A 72 -0.10 -29.36 -13.71
CA LYS A 72 -1.41 -28.81 -14.08
C LYS A 72 -1.56 -27.38 -13.55
N VAL A 73 -2.43 -26.59 -14.18
CA VAL A 73 -3.00 -25.38 -13.56
C VAL A 73 -4.10 -25.86 -12.61
N PRO A 74 -4.05 -25.48 -11.31
CA PRO A 74 -5.11 -25.89 -10.38
C PRO A 74 -6.48 -25.35 -10.81
N ALA A 75 -7.52 -26.20 -10.71
CA ALA A 75 -8.87 -25.84 -11.13
C ALA A 75 -9.40 -24.59 -10.40
N THR A 76 -9.06 -24.44 -9.13
CA THR A 76 -9.38 -23.22 -8.35
C THR A 76 -8.75 -21.97 -8.97
N LEU A 77 -7.52 -22.06 -9.44
CA LEU A 77 -6.81 -20.94 -10.08
C LEU A 77 -7.42 -20.58 -11.43
N GLU A 78 -7.75 -21.58 -12.26
CA GLU A 78 -8.44 -21.34 -13.53
C GLU A 78 -9.75 -20.59 -13.34
N GLN A 79 -10.56 -20.99 -12.36
CA GLN A 79 -11.82 -20.32 -12.04
C GLN A 79 -11.60 -18.86 -11.57
N LEU A 80 -10.61 -18.63 -10.71
CA LEU A 80 -10.30 -17.29 -10.22
C LEU A 80 -9.84 -16.37 -11.35
N ARG A 81 -8.96 -16.85 -12.23
CA ARG A 81 -8.51 -16.10 -13.41
C ARG A 81 -9.68 -15.75 -14.34
N ALA A 82 -10.56 -16.72 -14.61
CA ALA A 82 -11.73 -16.52 -15.48
C ALA A 82 -12.75 -15.53 -14.90
N ASN A 83 -12.85 -15.44 -13.56
CA ASN A 83 -13.79 -14.58 -12.86
C ASN A 83 -13.19 -13.23 -12.40
N ALA A 84 -11.89 -13.03 -12.62
CA ALA A 84 -11.24 -11.78 -12.25
C ALA A 84 -11.87 -10.61 -13.02
N LYS A 85 -12.26 -9.57 -12.27
CA LYS A 85 -12.85 -8.35 -12.85
C LYS A 85 -11.83 -7.23 -12.79
N SER A 86 -11.83 -6.40 -13.83
CA SER A 86 -11.08 -5.14 -13.79
C SER A 86 -11.61 -4.25 -12.67
N THR A 87 -10.70 -3.54 -12.03
CA THR A 87 -11.00 -2.52 -11.01
C THR A 87 -11.35 -1.15 -11.63
N GLY A 88 -11.34 -1.04 -12.96
CA GLY A 88 -11.66 0.19 -13.68
C GLY A 88 -10.50 1.18 -13.74
N GLY A 89 -10.86 2.47 -13.82
CA GLY A 89 -9.92 3.59 -13.78
C GLY A 89 -9.49 4.15 -15.14
N GLY A 90 -9.81 3.48 -16.26
CA GLY A 90 -9.60 3.98 -17.63
C GLY A 90 -8.27 4.70 -17.85
N ALA A 91 -8.29 5.84 -18.52
CA ALA A 91 -7.11 6.64 -18.85
C ALA A 91 -6.30 7.07 -17.61
N MET A 92 -6.97 7.38 -16.50
CA MET A 92 -6.29 7.73 -15.23
C MET A 92 -5.43 6.57 -14.72
N ARG A 93 -5.93 5.32 -14.84
CA ARG A 93 -5.17 4.12 -14.45
C ARG A 93 -3.96 3.90 -15.37
N GLU A 94 -4.08 4.19 -16.65
CA GLU A 94 -2.98 4.11 -17.62
C GLU A 94 -1.91 5.20 -17.38
N ALA A 95 -2.35 6.38 -16.93
CA ALA A 95 -1.47 7.49 -16.59
C ALA A 95 -0.76 7.31 -15.23
N LEU A 96 -1.34 6.52 -14.31
CA LEU A 96 -0.78 6.29 -12.97
C LEU A 96 0.53 5.51 -13.04
N LYS A 97 1.62 6.09 -12.50
CA LYS A 97 2.98 5.54 -12.62
C LYS A 97 3.43 4.72 -11.42
N GLY A 98 2.79 4.87 -10.28
CA GLY A 98 3.19 4.20 -9.06
C GLY A 98 2.15 4.29 -7.95
N ASP A 99 2.58 3.88 -6.77
CA ASP A 99 1.79 3.85 -5.55
C ASP A 99 2.65 4.37 -4.40
N LEU A 100 2.15 5.34 -3.65
CA LEU A 100 2.90 6.00 -2.58
C LEU A 100 2.45 5.55 -1.18
N HIS A 101 1.51 4.59 -1.09
CA HIS A 101 0.98 4.14 0.20
C HIS A 101 0.68 2.64 0.17
N LEU A 102 1.63 1.85 0.68
CA LEU A 102 1.46 0.40 0.85
C LEU A 102 2.30 -0.15 2.01
N HIS A 103 1.93 -1.33 2.47
CA HIS A 103 2.46 -1.97 3.68
C HIS A 103 3.08 -3.33 3.40
N SER A 104 4.02 -3.72 4.25
CA SER A 104 4.63 -5.05 4.26
C SER A 104 4.40 -5.75 5.61
N ASN A 105 4.90 -6.97 5.74
CA ASN A 105 4.87 -7.70 7.02
C ASN A 105 5.84 -7.14 8.09
N TRP A 106 6.49 -6.02 7.81
CA TRP A 106 7.19 -5.26 8.84
C TRP A 106 6.21 -4.54 9.77
N SER A 107 5.06 -4.12 9.24
CA SER A 107 3.93 -3.67 10.05
C SER A 107 2.80 -4.71 10.02
N ASP A 108 1.72 -4.48 9.33
CA ASP A 108 0.53 -5.32 9.29
C ASP A 108 0.16 -5.80 7.87
N GLY A 109 1.03 -5.60 6.90
CA GLY A 109 0.92 -6.24 5.61
C GLY A 109 1.09 -7.76 5.68
N SER A 110 0.57 -8.46 4.69
CA SER A 110 0.48 -9.93 4.70
C SER A 110 1.72 -10.64 4.17
N VAL A 111 2.65 -9.94 3.51
CA VAL A 111 3.81 -10.54 2.82
C VAL A 111 5.08 -9.69 3.00
N PRO A 112 6.27 -10.27 2.76
CA PRO A 112 7.54 -9.54 2.77
C PRO A 112 7.59 -8.41 1.73
N ILE A 113 8.45 -7.43 1.96
CA ILE A 113 8.73 -6.30 1.06
C ILE A 113 8.98 -6.78 -0.37
N GLU A 114 9.83 -7.80 -0.52
CA GLU A 114 10.20 -8.35 -1.83
C GLU A 114 8.98 -8.81 -2.65
N GLU A 115 7.99 -9.47 -2.00
CA GLU A 115 6.79 -9.94 -2.68
C GLU A 115 5.87 -8.78 -3.08
N MET A 116 5.71 -7.76 -2.23
CA MET A 116 4.97 -6.54 -2.56
C MET A 116 5.61 -5.81 -3.74
N MET A 117 6.91 -5.54 -3.68
CA MET A 117 7.64 -4.81 -4.73
C MET A 117 7.70 -5.59 -6.05
N SER A 118 7.90 -6.91 -6.00
CA SER A 118 7.87 -7.76 -7.20
C SER A 118 6.50 -7.75 -7.87
N THR A 119 5.43 -7.71 -7.09
CA THR A 119 4.06 -7.60 -7.61
C THR A 119 3.82 -6.23 -8.23
N ALA A 120 4.21 -5.14 -7.55
CA ALA A 120 4.09 -3.79 -8.10
C ALA A 120 4.85 -3.66 -9.44
N LYS A 121 6.09 -4.19 -9.51
CA LYS A 121 6.88 -4.25 -10.74
C LYS A 121 6.19 -5.05 -11.84
N ALA A 122 5.59 -6.19 -11.51
CA ALA A 122 4.85 -7.02 -12.49
C ALA A 122 3.58 -6.32 -12.99
N LEU A 123 2.96 -5.45 -12.20
CA LEU A 123 1.83 -4.60 -12.58
C LEU A 123 2.24 -3.37 -13.41
N GLY A 124 3.54 -3.16 -13.64
CA GLY A 124 4.06 -2.09 -14.48
C GLY A 124 4.30 -0.76 -13.76
N HIS A 125 4.37 -0.75 -12.42
CA HIS A 125 4.71 0.46 -11.69
C HIS A 125 6.14 0.91 -12.04
N GLU A 126 6.32 2.21 -12.23
CA GLU A 126 7.64 2.84 -12.42
C GLU A 126 8.31 3.13 -11.06
N TYR A 127 7.51 3.35 -10.02
CA TYR A 127 7.94 3.52 -8.63
C TYR A 127 6.90 2.97 -7.65
N CYS A 128 7.35 2.69 -6.41
CA CYS A 128 6.47 2.29 -5.33
C CYS A 128 7.09 2.69 -3.98
N ALA A 129 6.31 3.34 -3.11
CA ALA A 129 6.79 3.71 -1.78
C ALA A 129 6.35 2.68 -0.74
N LEU A 130 7.31 2.16 0.05
CA LEU A 130 6.98 1.36 1.21
C LEU A 130 6.73 2.28 2.41
N THR A 131 5.53 2.24 2.95
CA THR A 131 5.05 3.17 3.99
C THR A 131 4.45 2.43 5.19
N ASP A 132 5.18 1.45 5.73
CA ASP A 132 4.77 0.75 6.95
C ASP A 132 4.49 1.73 8.10
N HIS A 133 3.60 1.36 9.01
CA HIS A 133 3.12 2.22 10.09
C HIS A 133 4.20 2.67 11.09
N SER A 134 4.00 3.86 11.66
CA SER A 134 4.80 4.43 12.75
C SER A 134 4.52 3.78 14.12
N PRO A 135 5.39 4.00 15.14
CA PRO A 135 5.39 3.22 16.38
C PRO A 135 4.10 3.23 17.18
N ARG A 136 3.34 4.34 17.14
CA ARG A 136 2.11 4.49 17.94
C ARG A 136 1.05 3.46 17.57
N LEU A 137 0.98 3.05 16.33
CA LEU A 137 0.02 2.03 15.87
C LEU A 137 0.48 0.61 16.25
N ARG A 138 0.48 0.32 17.54
CA ARG A 138 0.96 -0.97 18.09
C ARG A 138 0.20 -2.17 17.57
N VAL A 139 -1.10 -2.03 17.28
CA VAL A 139 -1.92 -3.13 16.73
C VAL A 139 -1.48 -3.54 15.34
N ALA A 140 -0.87 -2.63 14.60
CA ALA A 140 -0.26 -2.86 13.29
C ALA A 140 1.25 -3.15 13.39
N ASN A 141 1.81 -3.37 14.58
CA ASN A 141 3.23 -3.60 14.78
C ASN A 141 4.13 -2.47 14.23
N GLY A 142 3.68 -1.20 14.37
CA GLY A 142 4.36 -0.03 13.82
C GLY A 142 5.85 0.05 14.15
N LEU A 143 6.63 0.66 13.25
CA LEU A 143 8.08 0.64 13.26
C LEU A 143 8.67 1.67 14.21
N SER A 144 9.41 1.22 15.22
CA SER A 144 10.31 2.09 15.97
C SER A 144 11.39 2.69 15.05
N ALA A 145 12.03 3.77 15.47
CA ALA A 145 13.13 4.37 14.71
C ALA A 145 14.22 3.35 14.30
N ASP A 146 14.58 2.43 15.20
CA ASP A 146 15.60 1.41 14.91
C ASP A 146 15.10 0.36 13.90
N ARG A 147 13.81 -0.02 13.98
CA ARG A 147 13.21 -0.92 12.98
C ARG A 147 13.14 -0.25 11.62
N LEU A 148 12.78 1.03 11.58
CA LEU A 148 12.74 1.78 10.33
C LEU A 148 14.15 1.89 9.72
N ARG A 149 15.19 2.23 10.49
CA ARG A 149 16.59 2.24 10.01
C ARG A 149 16.99 0.88 9.43
N THR A 150 16.58 -0.21 10.09
CA THR A 150 16.86 -1.56 9.59
C THR A 150 16.11 -1.83 8.28
N GLN A 151 14.87 -1.39 8.16
CA GLN A 151 14.07 -1.54 6.94
C GLN A 151 14.68 -0.75 5.77
N LEU A 152 15.17 0.48 6.01
CA LEU A 152 15.84 1.29 4.99
C LEU A 152 17.05 0.55 4.40
N ALA A 153 17.84 -0.12 5.24
CA ALA A 153 18.98 -0.92 4.78
C ALA A 153 18.54 -2.13 3.94
N VAL A 154 17.41 -2.77 4.28
CA VAL A 154 16.82 -3.87 3.49
C VAL A 154 16.36 -3.35 2.12
N ILE A 155 15.65 -2.21 2.08
CA ILE A 155 15.19 -1.59 0.83
C ILE A 155 16.38 -1.27 -0.07
N ASP A 156 17.44 -0.70 0.49
CA ASP A 156 18.63 -0.32 -0.26
C ASP A 156 19.29 -1.54 -0.94
N GLY A 157 19.37 -2.67 -0.22
CA GLY A 157 19.86 -3.94 -0.78
C GLY A 157 18.99 -4.54 -1.89
N MET A 158 17.74 -4.09 -2.03
CA MET A 158 16.81 -4.61 -3.05
C MET A 158 16.73 -3.74 -4.31
N ARG A 159 17.24 -2.50 -4.29
CA ARG A 159 17.05 -1.52 -5.38
C ARG A 159 17.52 -2.05 -6.74
N GLU A 160 18.68 -2.68 -6.80
CA GLU A 160 19.26 -3.21 -8.05
C GLU A 160 18.36 -4.32 -8.65
N GLN A 161 17.87 -5.24 -7.83
CA GLN A 161 16.99 -6.33 -8.26
C GLN A 161 15.65 -5.82 -8.80
N MET A 162 15.15 -4.72 -8.24
CA MET A 162 13.86 -4.15 -8.61
C MET A 162 13.95 -3.21 -9.82
N ALA A 163 15.13 -2.81 -10.27
CA ALA A 163 15.28 -1.96 -11.45
C ALA A 163 14.54 -2.56 -12.69
N PRO A 164 13.93 -1.75 -13.56
CA PRO A 164 13.96 -0.28 -13.56
C PRO A 164 12.96 0.38 -12.58
N MET A 165 12.06 -0.38 -11.93
CA MET A 165 11.15 0.17 -10.92
C MET A 165 11.95 0.71 -9.74
N ARG A 166 11.62 1.94 -9.28
CA ARG A 166 12.23 2.55 -8.11
C ARG A 166 11.47 2.20 -6.85
N ILE A 167 12.16 1.67 -5.83
CA ILE A 167 11.59 1.59 -4.49
C ILE A 167 11.88 2.91 -3.78
N LEU A 168 10.83 3.60 -3.36
CA LEU A 168 10.90 4.79 -2.53
C LEU A 168 10.80 4.37 -1.06
N THR A 169 11.65 4.97 -0.23
CA THR A 169 11.58 4.81 1.23
C THR A 169 10.49 5.70 1.79
N GLY A 170 9.69 5.19 2.70
CA GLY A 170 8.59 5.97 3.26
C GLY A 170 8.12 5.48 4.62
N ILE A 171 7.10 6.14 5.11
CA ILE A 171 6.37 5.78 6.33
C ILE A 171 4.94 6.30 6.26
N GLU A 172 3.97 5.54 6.77
CA GLU A 172 2.70 6.10 7.19
C GLU A 172 2.81 6.50 8.66
N VAL A 173 2.99 7.81 8.90
CA VAL A 173 3.18 8.36 10.24
C VAL A 173 1.85 8.78 10.86
N ASP A 174 1.63 8.41 12.13
CA ASP A 174 0.50 8.92 12.89
C ASP A 174 0.65 10.42 13.16
N ILE A 175 -0.40 11.18 12.89
CA ILE A 175 -0.53 12.56 13.37
C ILE A 175 -0.89 12.50 14.85
N LEU A 176 -0.05 13.03 15.73
CA LEU A 176 -0.26 13.06 17.18
C LEU A 176 -1.36 14.07 17.54
N ASP A 177 -1.81 14.06 18.78
CA ASP A 177 -2.96 14.88 19.24
C ASP A 177 -2.74 16.40 19.08
N ASP A 178 -1.49 16.83 19.16
CA ASP A 178 -1.03 18.22 18.99
C ASP A 178 -0.68 18.57 17.53
N GLY A 179 -0.66 17.58 16.64
CA GLY A 179 -0.29 17.71 15.24
C GLY A 179 1.17 17.36 14.93
N ASP A 180 1.97 16.98 15.93
CA ASP A 180 3.30 16.44 15.70
C ASP A 180 3.23 15.06 15.01
N LEU A 181 4.35 14.60 14.46
CA LEU A 181 4.46 13.34 13.75
C LEU A 181 5.11 12.27 14.63
N ASP A 182 4.54 11.07 14.62
CA ASP A 182 4.96 9.92 15.45
C ASP A 182 6.24 9.26 14.93
N GLN A 183 7.29 10.01 14.67
CA GLN A 183 8.61 9.48 14.32
C GLN A 183 9.69 10.54 14.59
N ASP A 184 10.93 10.08 14.71
CA ASP A 184 12.12 10.90 14.83
C ASP A 184 12.23 11.88 13.64
N PRO A 185 12.24 13.22 13.86
CA PRO A 185 12.30 14.21 12.79
C PRO A 185 13.52 14.04 11.87
N GLU A 186 14.69 13.68 12.41
CA GLU A 186 15.90 13.46 11.63
C GLU A 186 15.78 12.24 10.72
N LEU A 187 14.97 11.26 11.13
CA LEU A 187 14.71 10.07 10.33
C LEU A 187 13.68 10.36 9.23
N LEU A 188 12.66 11.18 9.51
CA LEU A 188 11.71 11.63 8.50
C LEU A 188 12.39 12.42 7.36
N GLU A 189 13.46 13.15 7.66
CA GLU A 189 14.25 13.86 6.66
C GLU A 189 14.97 12.93 5.65
N GLN A 190 15.18 11.68 6.02
CA GLN A 190 15.88 10.69 5.20
C GLN A 190 14.94 9.91 4.27
N LEU A 191 13.62 10.07 4.44
CA LEU A 191 12.63 9.36 3.66
C LEU A 191 12.30 10.08 2.36
N ASP A 192 11.98 9.30 1.33
CA ASP A 192 11.48 9.80 0.05
C ASP A 192 10.02 10.26 0.17
N ILE A 193 9.19 9.58 0.98
CA ILE A 193 7.74 9.82 1.14
C ILE A 193 7.31 9.72 2.62
N VAL A 194 6.53 10.69 3.05
CA VAL A 194 5.84 10.68 4.34
C VAL A 194 4.35 10.86 4.12
N VAL A 195 3.57 9.81 4.38
CA VAL A 195 2.11 9.84 4.43
C VAL A 195 1.69 10.10 5.85
N ALA A 196 1.00 11.20 6.14
CA ALA A 196 0.54 11.55 7.48
C ALA A 196 -0.95 11.21 7.64
N SER A 197 -1.28 10.38 8.64
CA SER A 197 -2.64 9.86 8.85
C SER A 197 -3.11 9.97 10.30
N VAL A 198 -4.42 10.07 10.49
CA VAL A 198 -5.05 10.05 11.82
C VAL A 198 -5.64 8.67 12.08
N HIS A 199 -5.06 7.91 13.02
CA HIS A 199 -5.58 6.59 13.41
C HIS A 199 -6.25 6.59 14.80
N PHE A 200 -5.94 7.56 15.65
CA PHE A 200 -6.46 7.66 17.02
C PHE A 200 -7.30 8.91 17.23
N LYS A 201 -8.24 8.83 18.17
CA LYS A 201 -9.14 9.95 18.53
C LYS A 201 -9.90 10.52 17.33
N LEU A 202 -10.35 9.66 16.43
CA LEU A 202 -11.10 10.04 15.23
C LEU A 202 -12.39 10.81 15.53
N ALA A 203 -12.96 10.69 16.73
CA ALA A 203 -14.12 11.45 17.22
C ALA A 203 -13.74 12.73 17.99
N MET A 204 -12.50 13.23 17.83
CA MET A 204 -12.06 14.50 18.42
C MET A 204 -12.98 15.64 17.98
N ASP A 205 -13.06 16.71 18.81
CA ASP A 205 -13.77 17.94 18.48
C ASP A 205 -13.26 18.53 17.15
N ALA A 206 -14.17 19.08 16.33
CA ALA A 206 -13.86 19.52 14.99
C ALA A 206 -12.74 20.58 14.92
N ASP A 207 -12.78 21.58 15.83
CA ASP A 207 -11.76 22.63 15.85
C ASP A 207 -10.41 22.07 16.28
N ALA A 208 -10.39 21.15 17.24
CA ALA A 208 -9.17 20.47 17.68
C ALA A 208 -8.59 19.59 16.57
N MET A 209 -9.43 18.84 15.85
CA MET A 209 -9.01 18.03 14.71
C MET A 209 -8.48 18.90 13.57
N THR A 210 -9.12 20.02 13.29
CA THR A 210 -8.67 20.99 12.25
C THR A 210 -7.26 21.48 12.57
N ARG A 211 -7.03 21.98 13.81
CA ARG A 211 -5.69 22.44 14.22
C ARG A 211 -4.65 21.33 14.15
N ARG A 212 -4.98 20.13 14.60
CA ARG A 212 -4.14 18.94 14.53
C ARG A 212 -3.70 18.62 13.11
N MET A 213 -4.66 18.58 12.18
CA MET A 213 -4.37 18.28 10.77
C MET A 213 -3.59 19.40 10.09
N ILE A 214 -3.91 20.67 10.34
CA ILE A 214 -3.17 21.80 9.78
C ILE A 214 -1.71 21.78 10.24
N ALA A 215 -1.46 21.55 11.54
CA ALA A 215 -0.10 21.45 12.04
C ALA A 215 0.71 20.35 11.33
N ALA A 216 0.11 19.18 11.10
CA ALA A 216 0.77 18.08 10.40
C ALA A 216 1.02 18.41 8.92
N VAL A 217 -0.01 18.85 8.16
CA VAL A 217 0.15 19.06 6.70
C VAL A 217 1.01 20.28 6.35
N THR A 218 1.24 21.18 7.30
CA THR A 218 2.19 22.30 7.13
C THR A 218 3.63 21.93 7.52
N ASN A 219 3.85 20.73 8.06
CA ASN A 219 5.19 20.23 8.28
C ASN A 219 5.86 19.93 6.92
N PRO A 220 7.03 20.52 6.64
CA PRO A 220 7.69 20.40 5.31
C PRO A 220 8.11 18.97 4.95
N ARG A 221 8.01 18.01 5.88
CA ARG A 221 8.30 16.61 5.63
C ARG A 221 7.10 15.79 5.17
N VAL A 222 5.88 16.31 5.32
CA VAL A 222 4.67 15.63 4.93
C VAL A 222 4.41 15.83 3.44
N ASP A 223 4.34 14.73 2.71
CA ASP A 223 4.08 14.73 1.27
C ASP A 223 2.61 14.45 0.97
N VAL A 224 1.96 13.58 1.74
CA VAL A 224 0.58 13.13 1.52
C VAL A 224 -0.22 13.14 2.81
N LEU A 225 -1.44 13.71 2.77
CA LEU A 225 -2.45 13.54 3.82
C LEU A 225 -3.24 12.26 3.53
N GLY A 226 -2.94 11.19 4.26
CA GLY A 226 -3.56 9.88 4.09
C GLY A 226 -5.01 9.85 4.57
N HIS A 227 -5.90 9.11 3.86
CA HIS A 227 -7.32 8.85 4.18
C HIS A 227 -7.96 9.79 5.22
N CYS A 228 -8.01 11.06 4.88
CA CYS A 228 -8.17 12.23 5.76
C CYS A 228 -9.41 12.21 6.68
N THR A 229 -10.47 11.47 6.35
CA THR A 229 -11.65 11.35 7.22
C THR A 229 -11.61 10.13 8.13
N GLY A 230 -10.74 9.16 7.86
CA GLY A 230 -10.63 7.91 8.59
C GLY A 230 -11.89 7.04 8.55
N ARG A 231 -12.85 7.31 7.66
CA ARG A 231 -14.12 6.58 7.56
C ARG A 231 -13.93 5.14 7.09
N LEU A 232 -14.90 4.30 7.42
CA LEU A 232 -15.10 2.97 6.84
C LEU A 232 -16.55 2.84 6.43
N VAL A 233 -16.82 2.54 5.14
CA VAL A 233 -18.16 2.42 4.59
C VAL A 233 -18.64 0.97 4.52
N GLU A 234 -17.70 0.03 4.54
CA GLU A 234 -17.94 -1.42 4.51
C GLU A 234 -16.73 -2.20 5.02
N GLY A 235 -16.78 -3.52 4.99
CA GLY A 235 -15.64 -4.43 5.26
C GLY A 235 -15.74 -5.21 6.57
N GLU A 236 -14.82 -6.14 6.79
CA GLU A 236 -14.80 -7.04 7.96
C GLU A 236 -14.67 -6.29 9.30
N ARG A 237 -14.08 -5.10 9.29
CA ARG A 237 -13.92 -4.22 10.48
C ARG A 237 -15.18 -3.42 10.81
N GLY A 238 -16.28 -3.63 10.07
CA GLY A 238 -17.53 -2.88 10.21
C GLY A 238 -17.46 -1.49 9.56
N THR A 239 -18.37 -0.60 9.99
CA THR A 239 -18.47 0.77 9.48
C THR A 239 -18.04 1.77 10.55
N ARG A 240 -17.48 2.91 10.11
CA ARG A 240 -17.08 4.03 10.95
C ARG A 240 -17.38 5.34 10.23
N GLY A 241 -17.99 6.30 10.95
CA GLY A 241 -18.25 7.65 10.44
C GLY A 241 -16.97 8.43 10.19
N GLU A 242 -17.12 9.55 9.51
CA GLU A 242 -16.03 10.47 9.23
C GLU A 242 -15.60 11.25 10.47
N SER A 243 -14.30 11.50 10.63
CA SER A 243 -13.79 12.53 11.53
C SER A 243 -14.33 13.90 11.12
N LYS A 244 -14.63 14.73 12.11
CA LYS A 244 -15.15 16.10 11.89
C LYS A 244 -13.99 17.09 11.94
N PHE A 245 -13.83 17.91 10.88
CA PHE A 245 -12.85 18.98 10.81
C PHE A 245 -13.32 20.01 9.77
N ASP A 246 -12.78 21.22 9.80
CA ASP A 246 -12.96 22.20 8.72
C ASP A 246 -12.11 21.81 7.51
N ALA A 247 -12.75 21.10 6.58
CA ALA A 247 -12.07 20.59 5.40
C ALA A 247 -11.55 21.74 4.49
N ALA A 248 -12.22 22.90 4.47
CA ALA A 248 -11.76 24.00 3.65
C ALA A 248 -10.47 24.62 4.20
N GLU A 249 -10.34 24.73 5.52
CA GLU A 249 -9.10 25.21 6.15
C GLU A 249 -7.96 24.21 5.96
N VAL A 250 -8.18 22.93 6.24
CA VAL A 250 -7.16 21.89 6.07
C VAL A 250 -6.70 21.79 4.61
N PHE A 251 -7.62 21.79 3.65
CA PHE A 251 -7.27 21.66 2.23
C PHE A 251 -6.57 22.91 1.66
N ARG A 252 -6.88 24.11 2.16
CA ARG A 252 -6.06 25.31 1.84
C ARG A 252 -4.63 25.14 2.40
N ALA A 253 -4.49 24.65 3.63
CA ALA A 253 -3.18 24.38 4.20
C ALA A 253 -2.41 23.34 3.37
N CYS A 254 -3.06 22.25 2.91
CA CYS A 254 -2.44 21.26 2.01
C CYS A 254 -1.95 21.91 0.70
N ARG A 255 -2.81 22.69 0.03
CA ARG A 255 -2.43 23.42 -1.20
C ARG A 255 -1.24 24.34 -0.97
N ASP A 256 -1.26 25.11 0.12
CA ASP A 256 -0.26 26.16 0.39
C ASP A 256 1.10 25.54 0.80
N SER A 257 1.09 24.35 1.42
CA SER A 257 2.30 23.59 1.79
C SER A 257 2.79 22.65 0.69
N GLY A 258 1.98 22.37 -0.35
CA GLY A 258 2.29 21.39 -1.39
C GLY A 258 2.08 19.95 -0.95
N THR A 259 1.32 19.71 0.13
CA THR A 259 0.93 18.37 0.61
C THR A 259 -0.24 17.87 -0.24
N ALA A 260 -0.09 16.71 -0.87
CA ALA A 260 -1.16 16.09 -1.66
C ALA A 260 -2.26 15.51 -0.77
N ILE A 261 -3.48 15.47 -1.27
CA ILE A 261 -4.59 14.78 -0.61
C ILE A 261 -4.71 13.37 -1.20
N GLU A 262 -4.67 12.36 -0.37
CA GLU A 262 -4.83 10.99 -0.82
C GLU A 262 -6.25 10.72 -1.33
N ILE A 263 -6.35 10.12 -2.51
CA ILE A 263 -7.53 9.40 -2.99
C ILE A 263 -7.30 7.93 -2.66
N ASN A 264 -7.62 7.52 -1.45
CA ASN A 264 -7.42 6.16 -0.97
C ASN A 264 -8.30 5.19 -1.75
N SER A 265 -7.67 4.23 -2.41
CA SER A 265 -8.33 3.31 -3.34
C SER A 265 -9.03 2.12 -2.65
N ARG A 266 -8.86 1.95 -1.33
CA ARG A 266 -9.52 0.84 -0.62
C ARG A 266 -11.03 0.97 -0.69
N PRO A 267 -11.73 -0.06 -1.19
CA PRO A 267 -13.20 -0.05 -1.26
C PRO A 267 -13.88 0.14 0.09
N GLU A 268 -13.23 -0.27 1.19
CA GLU A 268 -13.74 -0.11 2.55
C GLU A 268 -13.74 1.34 3.02
N ARG A 269 -12.81 2.16 2.49
CA ARG A 269 -12.65 3.56 2.90
C ARG A 269 -13.39 4.51 1.99
N ARG A 270 -13.12 4.45 0.68
CA ARG A 270 -13.58 5.45 -0.30
C ARG A 270 -13.33 6.88 0.17
N ASP A 271 -12.16 7.09 0.77
CA ASP A 271 -11.74 8.34 1.40
C ASP A 271 -10.90 9.19 0.42
N PRO A 272 -11.11 10.51 0.32
CA PRO A 272 -12.18 11.29 0.89
C PRO A 272 -13.55 11.02 0.21
N PRO A 273 -14.69 11.31 0.87
CA PRO A 273 -16.00 11.25 0.21
C PRO A 273 -16.07 12.25 -0.95
N ARG A 274 -16.92 11.95 -1.93
CA ARG A 274 -17.06 12.74 -3.16
C ARG A 274 -17.14 14.25 -2.90
N ARG A 275 -17.97 14.69 -1.96
CA ARG A 275 -18.13 16.11 -1.61
C ARG A 275 -16.84 16.79 -1.15
N LEU A 276 -15.94 16.03 -0.46
CA LEU A 276 -14.63 16.55 -0.02
C LEU A 276 -13.61 16.51 -1.16
N LEU A 277 -13.70 15.54 -2.03
CA LEU A 277 -12.88 15.48 -3.23
C LEU A 277 -13.20 16.66 -4.17
N ASP A 278 -14.49 16.95 -4.38
CA ASP A 278 -14.93 18.13 -5.14
C ASP A 278 -14.46 19.45 -4.48
N LEU A 279 -14.51 19.53 -3.15
CA LEU A 279 -14.01 20.70 -2.41
C LEU A 279 -12.49 20.88 -2.59
N ALA A 280 -11.71 19.80 -2.44
CA ALA A 280 -10.26 19.83 -2.60
C ALA A 280 -9.86 20.23 -4.03
N LEU A 281 -10.56 19.71 -5.03
CA LEU A 281 -10.36 20.07 -6.43
C LEU A 281 -10.64 21.56 -6.68
N ASN A 282 -11.74 22.10 -6.15
CA ASN A 282 -12.10 23.51 -6.26
C ASN A 282 -11.10 24.44 -5.52
N ILE A 283 -10.49 23.98 -4.44
CA ILE A 283 -9.44 24.72 -3.71
C ILE A 283 -8.13 24.72 -4.52
N GLY A 284 -7.92 23.74 -5.39
CA GLY A 284 -6.73 23.59 -6.22
C GLY A 284 -5.65 22.74 -5.57
N CYS A 285 -6.04 21.74 -4.76
CA CYS A 285 -5.11 20.76 -4.18
C CYS A 285 -4.57 19.79 -5.23
N ASP A 286 -3.37 19.28 -4.99
CA ASP A 286 -2.82 18.11 -5.68
C ASP A 286 -3.31 16.83 -5.01
N PHE A 287 -3.28 15.71 -5.75
CA PHE A 287 -3.78 14.42 -5.27
C PHE A 287 -2.73 13.33 -5.44
N SER A 288 -2.77 12.36 -4.52
CA SER A 288 -2.09 11.07 -4.65
C SER A 288 -3.14 9.97 -4.71
N ILE A 289 -3.06 9.09 -5.70
CA ILE A 289 -3.99 7.95 -5.83
C ILE A 289 -3.25 6.71 -5.37
N ASP A 290 -3.57 6.26 -4.16
CA ASP A 290 -2.81 5.21 -3.49
C ASP A 290 -3.72 4.06 -3.05
N THR A 291 -3.13 2.87 -2.96
CA THR A 291 -3.91 1.66 -2.65
C THR A 291 -4.08 1.42 -1.16
N ASP A 292 -3.18 1.90 -0.32
CA ASP A 292 -3.11 1.49 1.09
C ASP A 292 -3.08 -0.05 1.18
N ALA A 293 -2.33 -0.68 0.24
CA ALA A 293 -2.32 -2.13 0.06
C ALA A 293 -1.56 -2.83 1.18
N HIS A 294 -2.19 -3.85 1.77
CA HIS A 294 -1.60 -4.73 2.78
C HIS A 294 -1.35 -6.14 2.24
N ALA A 295 -1.60 -6.36 0.96
CA ALA A 295 -1.43 -7.63 0.28
C ALA A 295 -1.24 -7.41 -1.23
N PRO A 296 -0.51 -8.30 -1.93
CA PRO A 296 -0.22 -8.15 -3.36
C PRO A 296 -1.44 -7.92 -4.25
N GLY A 297 -2.54 -8.64 -4.04
CA GLY A 297 -3.76 -8.47 -4.84
C GLY A 297 -4.48 -7.15 -4.63
N GLN A 298 -4.19 -6.44 -3.52
CA GLN A 298 -4.77 -5.14 -3.22
C GLN A 298 -4.10 -3.98 -4.00
N LEU A 299 -2.92 -4.19 -4.58
CA LEU A 299 -2.28 -3.22 -5.48
C LEU A 299 -3.15 -2.90 -6.71
N GLU A 300 -4.00 -3.83 -7.13
CA GLU A 300 -4.99 -3.60 -8.20
C GLU A 300 -6.12 -2.64 -7.79
N PHE A 301 -6.30 -2.35 -6.49
CA PHE A 301 -7.33 -1.41 -6.02
C PHE A 301 -7.10 0.01 -6.53
N SER A 302 -5.90 0.37 -6.99
CA SER A 302 -5.62 1.64 -7.65
C SER A 302 -6.65 1.99 -8.74
N GLY A 303 -7.21 0.99 -9.44
CA GLY A 303 -8.31 1.20 -10.38
C GLY A 303 -9.55 1.84 -9.75
N TYR A 304 -9.92 1.46 -8.52
CA TYR A 304 -11.06 2.09 -7.82
C TYR A 304 -10.78 3.55 -7.45
N GLY A 305 -9.55 3.88 -7.05
CA GLY A 305 -9.14 5.26 -6.80
C GLY A 305 -9.16 6.10 -8.07
N CYS A 306 -8.63 5.56 -9.16
CA CYS A 306 -8.65 6.19 -10.47
C CYS A 306 -10.07 6.43 -10.98
N GLU A 307 -10.99 5.47 -10.81
CA GLU A 307 -12.41 5.65 -11.19
C GLU A 307 -13.04 6.81 -10.42
N ARG A 308 -12.79 6.90 -9.13
CA ARG A 308 -13.27 8.00 -8.28
C ARG A 308 -12.68 9.35 -8.68
N ALA A 309 -11.40 9.37 -9.06
CA ALA A 309 -10.73 10.56 -9.56
C ALA A 309 -11.35 11.04 -10.89
N LEU A 310 -11.57 10.12 -11.83
CA LEU A 310 -12.25 10.40 -13.11
C LEU A 310 -13.68 10.93 -12.89
N GLU A 311 -14.47 10.25 -12.06
CA GLU A 311 -15.83 10.70 -11.72
C GLU A 311 -15.85 12.10 -11.10
N ALA A 312 -14.81 12.47 -10.35
CA ALA A 312 -14.68 13.79 -9.75
C ALA A 312 -14.17 14.85 -10.74
N GLY A 313 -13.66 14.45 -11.89
CA GLY A 313 -13.04 15.35 -12.86
C GLY A 313 -11.64 15.82 -12.44
N VAL A 314 -10.92 14.99 -11.67
CA VAL A 314 -9.51 15.26 -11.33
C VAL A 314 -8.70 15.17 -12.62
N PRO A 315 -7.94 16.23 -12.99
CA PRO A 315 -7.07 16.17 -14.16
C PRO A 315 -5.95 15.15 -14.00
N GLU A 316 -5.57 14.48 -15.10
CA GLU A 316 -4.52 13.44 -15.08
C GLU A 316 -3.18 13.96 -14.52
N ASP A 317 -2.83 15.20 -14.81
CA ASP A 317 -1.61 15.86 -14.33
C ASP A 317 -1.62 16.20 -12.83
N ARG A 318 -2.79 16.15 -12.19
CA ARG A 318 -2.96 16.36 -10.74
C ARG A 318 -3.20 15.05 -9.99
N GLY A 319 -3.41 13.93 -10.67
CA GLY A 319 -3.80 12.64 -10.12
C GLY A 319 -2.66 11.67 -9.86
N SER A 320 -1.38 12.05 -10.04
CA SER A 320 -0.32 11.06 -10.08
C SER A 320 0.99 11.42 -9.36
N THR A 321 1.14 12.63 -8.83
CA THR A 321 2.42 12.97 -8.15
C THR A 321 2.22 14.16 -7.20
N PRO A 322 2.70 14.09 -5.94
CA PRO A 322 2.81 15.26 -5.08
C PRO A 322 3.66 16.35 -5.76
N GLY A 323 3.27 17.60 -5.62
CA GLY A 323 3.83 18.78 -6.30
C GLY A 323 5.29 19.16 -6.05
N ARG A 324 6.09 18.27 -5.52
CA ARG A 324 7.56 18.41 -5.63
C ARG A 324 7.96 17.99 -7.03
N SER A 325 8.47 18.95 -7.81
CA SER A 325 8.94 18.71 -9.18
C SER A 325 9.75 17.41 -9.25
N THR A 326 9.58 16.64 -10.33
CA THR A 326 10.36 15.42 -10.59
C THR A 326 11.87 15.60 -10.46
N SER A 327 12.38 16.85 -10.45
CA SER A 327 13.75 17.21 -10.13
C SER A 327 14.14 17.04 -8.64
N CYS A 328 13.18 16.98 -7.70
CA CYS A 328 13.45 16.74 -6.27
C CYS A 328 13.47 15.26 -5.88
N TRP A 329 13.06 14.35 -6.76
CA TRP A 329 13.21 12.89 -6.59
C TRP A 329 14.63 12.37 -6.84
N HIS A 330 15.58 13.27 -7.07
CA HIS A 330 17.00 12.94 -7.04
C HIS A 330 17.41 12.94 -5.57
N GLY A 331 17.38 11.75 -4.98
CA GLY A 331 17.62 11.45 -3.58
C GLY A 331 18.47 12.46 -2.85
N HIS A 332 18.16 12.73 -1.59
CA HIS A 332 19.13 13.27 -0.63
C HIS A 332 20.29 12.27 -0.44
N GLY A 333 20.84 11.79 -1.55
CA GLY A 333 22.11 11.11 -1.65
C GLY A 333 23.20 12.15 -1.70
N LYS A 334 23.88 12.34 -0.57
CA LYS A 334 25.19 12.95 -0.36
C LYS A 334 25.62 13.97 -1.41
N ALA A 335 25.72 15.23 -0.99
CA ALA A 335 26.51 16.25 -1.68
C ALA A 335 27.88 15.63 -2.06
N GLY A 336 28.11 15.41 -3.34
CA GLY A 336 29.43 14.99 -3.83
C GLY A 336 29.40 13.99 -4.96
N GLU A 337 28.70 14.27 -6.08
CA GLU A 337 29.12 13.79 -7.39
C GLU A 337 28.56 14.71 -8.47
N SER A 338 29.49 15.32 -9.22
CA SER A 338 29.23 16.20 -10.36
C SER A 338 28.40 15.50 -11.44
N PRO A 339 27.60 16.23 -12.21
CA PRO A 339 26.85 15.65 -13.33
C PRO A 339 27.83 15.22 -14.40
N LEU A 340 27.83 13.93 -14.72
CA LEU A 340 28.46 13.46 -15.95
C LEU A 340 27.62 13.97 -17.14
N THR A 341 28.23 14.92 -17.82
CA THR A 341 27.86 15.34 -19.17
C THR A 341 28.05 14.16 -20.13
N LEU A 342 26.98 13.73 -20.76
CA LEU A 342 26.90 13.32 -22.16
C LEU A 342 25.43 13.15 -22.55
#